data_230e6ae2ca23f6ea2b1a53ee6bac5d06
#
_entry.id   230e6ae2ca23f6ea2b1a53ee6bac5d06
#
_cell.length_a   1.000
_cell.length_b   1.000
_cell.length_c   1.000
_cell.angle_alpha   90.00
_cell.angle_beta   90.00
_cell.angle_gamma   90.00
#
_symmetry.space_group_name_H-M   'P 1'
#
loop_
_entity.id
_entity.type
_entity.pdbx_description
1 polymer ?
#
loop_
_entity_poly.entity_id
_entity_poly.type
_entity_poly.pdbx_seq_one_letter_code
_entity_poly.pdbx_strand_id
1 'polypeptide(L)'
;MGEWPEWTEWSQDIEAAAALALSAVAPDLGGELSITLLPDDEIQDMNLRFLGRDRTTDVLSFSLGDEDGLIGDVYLSPEEVRRNSAAHGVPHREEALRVVIHGTLHALGLDHPDECREESDMFRLQERLLKSLGRS
;
A
#
# COMPACT_ATOMS: atom_id res chain seq x y z
N MET A 1 9.46 7.39 -11.94
CA MET A 1 9.39 5.93 -11.88
C MET A 1 10.22 5.25 -12.99
N GLY A 2 11.36 5.84 -13.31
CA GLY A 2 12.19 5.37 -14.41
C GLY A 2 12.76 3.97 -14.29
N GLU A 3 12.90 3.45 -13.07
CA GLU A 3 13.49 2.13 -12.83
C GLU A 3 12.47 0.97 -12.88
N TRP A 4 11.19 1.28 -12.88
CA TRP A 4 10.12 0.29 -12.88
C TRP A 4 9.06 0.69 -13.89
N PRO A 5 9.31 0.44 -15.19
CA PRO A 5 8.42 0.92 -16.26
C PRO A 5 7.00 0.38 -16.20
N GLU A 6 6.80 -0.85 -15.72
CA GLU A 6 5.46 -1.41 -15.55
C GLU A 6 4.64 -0.62 -14.54
N TRP A 7 5.28 -0.10 -13.48
CA TRP A 7 4.58 0.72 -12.49
C TRP A 7 4.16 2.07 -13.06
N THR A 8 4.90 2.59 -14.03
CA THR A 8 4.51 3.81 -14.74
C THR A 8 3.24 3.57 -15.55
N GLU A 9 3.14 2.41 -16.19
CA GLU A 9 1.93 2.03 -16.92
C GLU A 9 0.73 1.90 -16.00
N TRP A 10 0.94 1.50 -14.75
CA TRP A 10 -0.12 1.30 -13.77
C TRP A 10 -0.43 2.55 -12.94
N SER A 11 0.18 3.69 -13.24
CA SER A 11 0.06 4.88 -12.39
C SER A 11 -1.39 5.33 -12.17
N GLN A 12 -2.23 5.29 -13.20
CA GLN A 12 -3.64 5.66 -13.06
C GLN A 12 -4.40 4.66 -12.19
N ASP A 13 -4.10 3.38 -12.33
CA ASP A 13 -4.71 2.34 -11.51
C ASP A 13 -4.26 2.45 -10.05
N ILE A 14 -3.01 2.80 -9.83
CA ILE A 14 -2.46 3.02 -8.49
C ILE A 14 -3.15 4.21 -7.82
N GLU A 15 -3.30 5.31 -8.54
CA GLU A 15 -4.03 6.48 -8.04
C GLU A 15 -5.49 6.15 -7.73
N ALA A 16 -6.14 5.38 -8.60
CA ALA A 16 -7.52 4.95 -8.39
C ALA A 16 -7.65 4.05 -7.16
N ALA A 17 -6.69 3.15 -6.96
CA ALA A 17 -6.67 2.26 -5.80
C ALA A 17 -6.55 3.05 -4.50
N ALA A 18 -5.63 4.00 -4.45
CA ALA A 18 -5.45 4.85 -3.27
C ALA A 18 -6.68 5.70 -3.00
N ALA A 19 -7.24 6.31 -4.05
CA ALA A 19 -8.45 7.14 -3.91
C ALA A 19 -9.65 6.33 -3.43
N LEU A 20 -9.78 5.10 -3.91
CA LEU A 20 -10.87 4.21 -3.50
C LEU A 20 -10.74 3.85 -2.01
N ALA A 21 -9.53 3.55 -1.54
CA ALA A 21 -9.30 3.25 -0.14
C ALA A 21 -9.58 4.46 0.75
N LEU A 22 -9.14 5.65 0.34
CA LEU A 22 -9.43 6.89 1.07
C LEU A 22 -10.92 7.14 1.16
N SER A 23 -11.67 7.00 0.07
CA SER A 23 -13.11 7.22 0.02
C SER A 23 -13.88 6.23 0.87
N ALA A 24 -13.40 4.99 0.95
CA ALA A 24 -14.09 3.94 1.70
C ALA A 24 -14.01 4.15 3.20
N VAL A 25 -12.91 4.71 3.70
CA VAL A 25 -12.64 4.83 5.13
C VAL A 25 -12.85 6.25 5.63
N ALA A 26 -12.46 7.24 4.85
CA ALA A 26 -12.47 8.65 5.27
C ALA A 26 -12.96 9.57 4.16
N PRO A 27 -14.24 9.44 3.72
CA PRO A 27 -14.74 10.16 2.56
C PRO A 27 -14.71 11.68 2.72
N ASP A 28 -14.78 12.17 3.95
CA ASP A 28 -14.81 13.59 4.24
C ASP A 28 -13.47 14.16 4.69
N LEU A 29 -12.44 13.32 4.78
CA LEU A 29 -11.12 13.74 5.22
C LEU A 29 -10.35 14.36 4.06
N GLY A 30 -9.98 15.62 4.18
CA GLY A 30 -9.04 16.24 3.25
C GLY A 30 -7.64 15.78 3.59
N GLY A 31 -6.72 15.92 2.64
CA GLY A 31 -5.34 15.59 2.92
C GLY A 31 -4.57 15.19 1.69
N GLU A 32 -3.34 14.76 1.92
CA GLU A 32 -2.43 14.34 0.87
C GLU A 32 -1.85 12.96 1.19
N LEU A 33 -1.78 12.11 0.18
CA LEU A 33 -1.13 10.82 0.29
C LEU A 33 -0.05 10.75 -0.79
N SER A 34 1.19 10.52 -0.36
CA SER A 34 2.31 10.34 -1.27
C SER A 34 2.66 8.86 -1.39
N ILE A 35 2.87 8.40 -2.61
CA ILE A 35 3.30 7.02 -2.88
C ILE A 35 4.66 7.09 -3.56
N THR A 36 5.66 6.47 -2.95
CA THR A 36 7.03 6.47 -3.43
C THR A 36 7.52 5.04 -3.61
N LEU A 37 8.18 4.79 -4.72
CA LEU A 37 8.78 3.48 -5.00
C LEU A 37 10.26 3.52 -4.61
N LEU A 38 10.71 2.49 -3.89
CA LEU A 38 12.08 2.37 -3.42
C LEU A 38 12.66 1.00 -3.76
N PRO A 39 13.96 0.92 -4.06
CA PRO A 39 14.62 -0.38 -4.15
C PRO A 39 14.69 -1.07 -2.78
N ASP A 40 14.92 -2.37 -2.79
CA ASP A 40 14.93 -3.20 -1.58
C ASP A 40 15.85 -2.66 -0.49
N ASP A 41 17.06 -2.26 -0.85
CA ASP A 41 18.04 -1.78 0.13
C ASP A 41 17.60 -0.51 0.83
N GLU A 42 16.95 0.39 0.10
CA GLU A 42 16.44 1.64 0.68
C GLU A 42 15.25 1.40 1.61
N ILE A 43 14.32 0.53 1.21
CA ILE A 43 13.16 0.25 2.06
C ILE A 43 13.57 -0.57 3.30
N GLN A 44 14.58 -1.42 3.17
CA GLN A 44 15.15 -2.14 4.30
C GLN A 44 15.78 -1.17 5.30
N ASP A 45 16.53 -0.19 4.80
CA ASP A 45 17.13 0.85 5.63
C ASP A 45 16.08 1.64 6.40
N MET A 46 15.00 2.04 5.74
CA MET A 46 13.89 2.73 6.38
C MET A 46 13.20 1.87 7.43
N ASN A 47 13.00 0.60 7.12
CA ASN A 47 12.37 -0.34 8.05
C ASN A 47 13.22 -0.48 9.32
N LEU A 48 14.54 -0.54 9.18
CA LEU A 48 15.46 -0.58 10.32
C LEU A 48 15.40 0.70 11.13
N ARG A 49 15.49 1.87 10.47
CA ARG A 49 15.54 3.16 11.13
C ARG A 49 14.26 3.51 11.89
N PHE A 50 13.12 3.24 11.30
CA PHE A 50 11.84 3.70 11.85
C PHE A 50 11.09 2.64 12.63
N LEU A 51 11.28 1.35 12.32
CA LEU A 51 10.57 0.26 12.98
C LEU A 51 11.49 -0.73 13.70
N GLY A 52 12.81 -0.55 13.59
CA GLY A 52 13.78 -1.42 14.25
C GLY A 52 13.87 -2.81 13.63
N ARG A 53 13.43 -2.96 12.37
CA ARG A 53 13.41 -4.26 11.69
C ARG A 53 14.42 -4.26 10.54
N ASP A 54 15.47 -5.07 10.67
CA ASP A 54 16.52 -5.16 9.65
C ASP A 54 16.13 -6.19 8.59
N ARG A 55 15.14 -5.82 7.78
CA ARG A 55 14.66 -6.65 6.67
C ARG A 55 13.92 -5.80 5.66
N THR A 56 13.83 -6.28 4.42
CA THR A 56 13.00 -5.64 3.42
C THR A 56 11.52 -5.91 3.68
N THR A 57 10.66 -5.10 3.08
CA THR A 57 9.21 -5.27 3.16
C THR A 57 8.61 -4.79 1.85
N ASP A 58 7.36 -5.14 1.59
CA ASP A 58 6.65 -4.67 0.40
C ASP A 58 6.16 -3.23 0.56
N VAL A 59 5.81 -2.83 1.78
CA VAL A 59 5.23 -1.51 2.03
C VAL A 59 5.56 -1.00 3.43
N LEU A 60 5.79 0.33 3.54
CA LEU A 60 5.87 1.06 4.80
C LEU A 60 4.92 2.25 4.70
N SER A 61 4.12 2.47 5.73
CA SER A 61 3.15 3.56 5.76
C SER A 61 3.37 4.43 6.99
N PHE A 62 3.33 5.75 6.78
CA PHE A 62 3.47 6.73 7.84
C PHE A 62 2.33 7.73 7.75
N SER A 63 1.82 8.16 8.88
CA SER A 63 0.74 9.12 8.96
C SER A 63 1.16 10.29 9.84
N LEU A 64 1.05 11.50 9.31
CA LEU A 64 1.34 12.75 10.02
C LEU A 64 0.09 13.65 10.06
N GLY A 65 -1.08 13.09 9.80
CA GLY A 65 -2.32 13.86 9.75
C GLY A 65 -2.83 14.28 11.11
N ASP A 66 -3.66 15.33 11.11
CA ASP A 66 -4.35 15.81 12.29
C ASP A 66 -5.86 15.94 11.99
N GLU A 67 -6.60 16.70 12.82
CA GLU A 67 -8.02 16.90 12.64
C GLU A 67 -8.39 17.61 11.34
N ASP A 68 -7.46 18.38 10.79
CA ASP A 68 -7.71 19.17 9.58
C ASP A 68 -7.42 18.41 8.30
N GLY A 69 -6.76 17.26 8.37
CA GLY A 69 -6.48 16.44 7.21
C GLY A 69 -5.41 15.40 7.44
N LEU A 70 -5.31 14.48 6.49
CA LEU A 70 -4.30 13.41 6.51
C LEU A 70 -3.10 13.85 5.68
N ILE A 71 -1.90 13.67 6.26
CA ILE A 71 -0.66 13.69 5.50
C ILE A 71 -0.05 12.30 5.66
N GLY A 72 -0.09 11.52 4.61
CA GLY A 72 0.39 10.15 4.64
C GLY A 72 1.46 9.89 3.61
N ASP A 73 2.44 9.06 3.99
CA ASP A 73 3.48 8.59 3.08
C ASP A 73 3.43 7.07 3.02
N VAL A 74 3.36 6.55 1.80
CA VAL A 74 3.41 5.12 1.54
C VAL A 74 4.63 4.85 0.68
N TYR A 75 5.53 4.00 1.18
CA TYR A 75 6.73 3.59 0.47
C TYR A 75 6.59 2.12 0.07
N LEU A 76 6.80 1.82 -1.19
CA LEU A 76 6.62 0.49 -1.76
C LEU A 76 7.93 -0.01 -2.37
N SER A 77 8.21 -1.31 -2.22
CA SER A 77 9.31 -1.95 -2.93
C SER A 77 8.74 -2.77 -4.10
N PRO A 78 8.90 -2.29 -5.35
CA PRO A 78 8.44 -3.06 -6.51
C PRO A 78 9.08 -4.44 -6.61
N GLU A 79 10.32 -4.58 -6.16
CA GLU A 79 11.03 -5.87 -6.16
C GLU A 79 10.39 -6.87 -5.21
N GLU A 80 10.04 -6.44 -3.99
CA GLU A 80 9.37 -7.29 -3.02
C GLU A 80 7.95 -7.65 -3.45
N VAL A 81 7.24 -6.69 -4.04
CA VAL A 81 5.89 -6.92 -4.58
C VAL A 81 5.96 -7.98 -5.68
N ARG A 82 6.97 -7.90 -6.56
CA ARG A 82 7.16 -8.90 -7.62
C ARG A 82 7.39 -10.30 -7.04
N ARG A 83 8.26 -10.40 -6.03
CA ARG A 83 8.52 -11.68 -5.37
C ARG A 83 7.26 -12.26 -4.74
N ASN A 84 6.48 -11.42 -4.08
CA ASN A 84 5.23 -11.83 -3.45
C ASN A 84 4.19 -12.29 -4.47
N SER A 85 4.10 -11.59 -5.61
CA SER A 85 3.16 -11.99 -6.67
C SER A 85 3.51 -13.38 -7.21
N ALA A 86 4.79 -13.66 -7.40
CA ALA A 86 5.25 -14.97 -7.86
C ALA A 86 4.99 -16.05 -6.80
N ALA A 87 5.26 -15.75 -5.53
CA ALA A 87 5.07 -16.70 -4.43
C ALA A 87 3.60 -17.07 -4.25
N HIS A 88 2.68 -16.13 -4.47
CA HIS A 88 1.24 -16.34 -4.31
C HIS A 88 0.54 -16.77 -5.59
N GLY A 89 1.26 -16.82 -6.72
CA GLY A 89 0.67 -17.20 -8.00
C GLY A 89 -0.36 -16.22 -8.53
N VAL A 90 -0.20 -14.92 -8.25
CA VAL A 90 -1.12 -13.88 -8.72
C VAL A 90 -0.41 -12.94 -9.69
N PRO A 91 -1.16 -12.24 -10.57
CA PRO A 91 -0.54 -11.28 -11.47
C PRO A 91 0.18 -10.16 -10.71
N HIS A 92 1.30 -9.71 -11.26
CA HIS A 92 2.12 -8.66 -10.65
C HIS A 92 1.32 -7.36 -10.42
N ARG A 93 0.52 -6.97 -11.42
CA ARG A 93 -0.34 -5.78 -11.29
C ARG A 93 -1.34 -5.92 -10.15
N GLU A 94 -1.96 -7.09 -10.02
CA GLU A 94 -2.93 -7.33 -8.95
C GLU A 94 -2.28 -7.18 -7.57
N GLU A 95 -1.09 -7.74 -7.39
CA GLU A 95 -0.38 -7.63 -6.13
C GLU A 95 0.04 -6.18 -5.86
N ALA A 96 0.46 -5.45 -6.89
CA ALA A 96 0.80 -4.03 -6.76
C ALA A 96 -0.39 -3.22 -6.24
N LEU A 97 -1.57 -3.42 -6.82
CA LEU A 97 -2.78 -2.71 -6.39
C LEU A 97 -3.21 -3.12 -4.97
N ARG A 98 -3.07 -4.40 -4.64
CA ARG A 98 -3.35 -4.90 -3.30
C ARG A 98 -2.50 -4.21 -2.25
N VAL A 99 -1.20 -4.08 -2.52
CA VAL A 99 -0.24 -3.46 -1.60
C VAL A 99 -0.50 -1.95 -1.47
N VAL A 100 -0.88 -1.28 -2.56
CA VAL A 100 -1.25 0.14 -2.52
C VAL A 100 -2.47 0.35 -1.61
N ILE A 101 -3.50 -0.45 -1.77
CA ILE A 101 -4.70 -0.38 -0.92
C ILE A 101 -4.32 -0.64 0.54
N HIS A 102 -3.55 -1.69 0.78
CA HIS A 102 -3.10 -2.08 2.11
C HIS A 102 -2.33 -0.94 2.80
N GLY A 103 -1.35 -0.36 2.11
CA GLY A 103 -0.56 0.75 2.64
C GLY A 103 -1.39 1.99 2.91
N THR A 104 -2.37 2.28 2.05
CA THR A 104 -3.28 3.41 2.24
C THR A 104 -4.14 3.20 3.49
N LEU A 105 -4.70 2.00 3.68
CA LEU A 105 -5.50 1.69 4.86
C LEU A 105 -4.69 1.83 6.14
N HIS A 106 -3.43 1.38 6.14
CA HIS A 106 -2.53 1.58 7.28
C HIS A 106 -2.27 3.07 7.56
N ALA A 107 -2.05 3.86 6.52
CA ALA A 107 -1.85 5.30 6.66
C ALA A 107 -3.08 5.98 7.26
N LEU A 108 -4.26 5.41 7.04
CA LEU A 108 -5.52 5.90 7.63
C LEU A 108 -5.75 5.40 9.06
N GLY A 109 -4.83 4.65 9.62
CA GLY A 109 -4.91 4.17 11.00
C GLY A 109 -5.51 2.80 11.19
N LEU A 110 -5.88 2.11 10.11
CA LEU A 110 -6.37 0.75 10.22
C LEU A 110 -5.21 -0.22 10.45
N ASP A 111 -5.47 -1.26 11.21
CA ASP A 111 -4.47 -2.26 11.53
C ASP A 111 -5.10 -3.65 11.52
N HIS A 112 -4.28 -4.67 11.59
CA HIS A 112 -4.73 -6.05 11.65
C HIS A 112 -3.90 -6.84 12.66
N PRO A 113 -4.52 -7.79 13.38
CA PRO A 113 -3.77 -8.66 14.27
C PRO A 113 -2.90 -9.62 13.45
N ASP A 114 -1.67 -9.83 13.89
CA ASP A 114 -0.74 -10.72 13.21
C ASP A 114 -1.25 -12.16 13.10
N GLU A 115 -1.99 -12.62 14.10
CA GLU A 115 -2.48 -14.00 14.18
C GLU A 115 -3.73 -14.28 13.35
N CYS A 116 -4.53 -13.25 13.06
CA CYS A 116 -5.81 -13.41 12.36
C CYS A 116 -5.91 -12.47 11.17
N ARG A 117 -4.80 -12.28 10.48
CA ARG A 117 -4.69 -11.32 9.38
C ARG A 117 -5.77 -11.51 8.31
N GLU A 118 -6.01 -12.75 7.90
CA GLU A 118 -6.96 -13.05 6.83
C GLU A 118 -8.42 -12.87 7.24
N GLU A 119 -8.69 -12.87 8.54
CA GLU A 119 -10.03 -12.70 9.09
C GLU A 119 -10.32 -11.29 9.56
N SER A 120 -9.30 -10.40 9.52
CA SER A 120 -9.47 -9.03 9.97
C SER A 120 -10.40 -8.25 9.07
N ASP A 121 -11.08 -7.25 9.66
CA ASP A 121 -11.93 -6.34 8.88
C ASP A 121 -11.13 -5.56 7.84
N MET A 122 -9.90 -5.20 8.17
CA MET A 122 -9.00 -4.52 7.25
C MET A 122 -8.71 -5.38 6.03
N PHE A 123 -8.39 -6.66 6.23
CA PHE A 123 -8.10 -7.58 5.13
C PHE A 123 -9.33 -7.77 4.23
N ARG A 124 -10.49 -7.95 4.83
CA ARG A 124 -11.75 -8.10 4.06
C ARG A 124 -12.05 -6.85 3.23
N LEU A 125 -11.87 -5.68 3.82
CA LEU A 125 -12.05 -4.42 3.11
C LEU A 125 -11.07 -4.31 1.95
N GLN A 126 -9.80 -4.60 2.20
CA GLN A 126 -8.74 -4.58 1.19
C GLN A 126 -9.12 -5.44 -0.03
N GLU A 127 -9.52 -6.69 0.21
CA GLU A 127 -9.84 -7.60 -0.88
C GLU A 127 -11.13 -7.21 -1.62
N ARG A 128 -12.10 -6.65 -0.92
CA ARG A 128 -13.33 -6.13 -1.54
C ARG A 128 -13.02 -4.95 -2.46
N LEU A 129 -12.18 -4.03 -2.01
CA LEU A 129 -11.78 -2.88 -2.81
C LEU A 129 -10.98 -3.30 -4.05
N LEU A 130 -10.11 -4.27 -3.88
CA LEU A 130 -9.33 -4.82 -4.99
C LEU A 130 -10.23 -5.43 -6.06
N LYS A 131 -11.24 -6.19 -5.66
CA LYS A 131 -12.21 -6.77 -6.59
C LYS A 131 -12.97 -5.70 -7.34
N SER A 132 -13.32 -4.62 -6.67
CA SER A 132 -14.01 -3.48 -7.27
C SER A 132 -13.20 -2.88 -8.42
N LEU A 133 -11.89 -2.76 -8.25
CA LEU A 133 -10.99 -2.26 -9.28
C LEU A 133 -10.89 -3.22 -10.47
N GLY A 134 -10.87 -4.49 -10.21
CA GLY A 134 -10.73 -5.50 -11.26
C GLY A 134 -11.92 -5.60 -12.19
N ARG A 135 -13.05 -5.00 -11.84
CA ARG A 135 -14.28 -5.02 -12.64
C ARG A 135 -14.50 -3.78 -13.48
N SER A 136 -13.66 -2.79 -13.32
CA SER A 136 -13.81 -1.52 -14.03
C SER A 136 -13.01 -1.44 -15.33
#